data_b0da638100c8c33c57fbebee1be74bdf
#
_entry.id   b0da638100c8c33c57fbebee1be74bdf
#
_cell.length_a   1.000
_cell.length_b   1.000
_cell.length_c   1.000
_cell.angle_alpha   90.00
_cell.angle_beta   90.00
_cell.angle_gamma   90.00
#
_symmetry.space_group_name_H-M   'P 1'
#
loop_
_entity.id
_entity.type
_entity.pdbx_description
1 polymer ?
#
loop_
_entity_poly.entity_id
_entity_poly.type
_entity_poly.pdbx_seq_one_letter_code
_entity_poly.pdbx_strand_id
1 'polypeptide(L)'
;PLFKHLLDELQGQDVYVDTDSDMIFNDLKNKDVTCYKRNQKFIDLETDGDFKVSPVLLMIENFLDKYVTDENEVIVTPHVTSPFIKLSTMRDAAAYLDVFDSAQACTEHKEFTYFKGQPVNFNPDVVQKTQDLEPVVMGNGAFFIFTKKVFKENNNRVGKNPYFYPITFPESIEIDNDKDWELAERVYEE
;
A
#
# COMPACT_ATOMS: atom_id res chain seq x y z
N PRO A 1 -0.47 -18.18 -6.26
CA PRO A 1 -0.75 -16.82 -6.74
C PRO A 1 -0.61 -15.81 -5.60
N LEU A 2 -0.04 -14.62 -5.86
CA LEU A 2 0.28 -13.60 -4.84
C LEU A 2 -0.90 -13.26 -3.93
N PHE A 3 -2.09 -13.07 -4.48
CA PHE A 3 -3.27 -12.73 -3.68
C PHE A 3 -3.59 -13.76 -2.58
N LYS A 4 -3.22 -15.05 -2.76
CA LYS A 4 -3.47 -16.07 -1.74
C LYS A 4 -2.57 -15.89 -0.53
N HIS A 5 -1.30 -15.50 -0.70
CA HIS A 5 -0.39 -15.22 0.41
C HIS A 5 -0.94 -14.08 1.28
N LEU A 6 -1.41 -13.01 0.65
CA LEU A 6 -2.01 -11.90 1.36
C LEU A 6 -3.32 -12.31 2.07
N LEU A 7 -4.16 -13.12 1.43
CA LEU A 7 -5.39 -13.61 2.06
C LEU A 7 -5.11 -14.57 3.24
N ASP A 8 -4.08 -15.39 3.13
CA ASP A 8 -3.66 -16.27 4.23
C ASP A 8 -3.18 -15.45 5.44
N GLU A 9 -2.48 -14.33 5.20
CA GLU A 9 -2.06 -13.40 6.25
C GLU A 9 -3.25 -12.65 6.88
N LEU A 10 -4.29 -12.35 6.10
CA LEU A 10 -5.46 -11.59 6.53
C LEU A 10 -6.58 -12.44 7.13
N GLN A 11 -6.34 -13.71 7.45
CA GLN A 11 -7.36 -14.59 8.04
C GLN A 11 -7.99 -13.99 9.30
N GLY A 12 -9.33 -14.08 9.40
CA GLY A 12 -10.10 -13.53 10.53
C GLY A 12 -10.30 -12.03 10.50
N GLN A 13 -9.99 -11.36 9.37
CA GLN A 13 -10.33 -9.97 9.11
C GLN A 13 -11.49 -9.87 8.13
N ASP A 14 -12.21 -8.74 8.14
CA ASP A 14 -13.21 -8.41 7.12
C ASP A 14 -12.51 -8.03 5.83
N VAL A 15 -12.39 -8.98 4.89
CA VAL A 15 -11.63 -8.80 3.65
C VAL A 15 -12.56 -8.59 2.47
N TYR A 16 -12.27 -7.54 1.69
CA TYR A 16 -12.93 -7.22 0.44
C TYR A 16 -11.95 -7.33 -0.72
N VAL A 17 -12.33 -8.04 -1.78
CA VAL A 17 -11.49 -8.23 -2.97
C VAL A 17 -12.20 -7.67 -4.20
N ASP A 18 -11.63 -6.62 -4.78
CA ASP A 18 -12.02 -6.07 -6.08
C ASP A 18 -11.16 -6.72 -7.18
N THR A 19 -11.80 -7.38 -8.14
CA THR A 19 -11.08 -8.06 -9.22
C THR A 19 -11.82 -8.01 -10.55
N ASP A 20 -11.09 -7.82 -11.64
CA ASP A 20 -11.56 -8.00 -13.03
C ASP A 20 -11.42 -9.45 -13.52
N SER A 21 -10.60 -10.26 -12.83
CA SER A 21 -10.32 -11.65 -13.20
C SER A 21 -11.47 -12.58 -12.83
N ASP A 22 -12.02 -13.29 -13.84
CA ASP A 22 -12.99 -14.36 -13.61
C ASP A 22 -12.43 -15.53 -12.82
N MET A 23 -11.16 -15.82 -13.00
CA MET A 23 -10.46 -16.88 -12.28
C MET A 23 -10.37 -16.57 -10.78
N ILE A 24 -9.94 -15.37 -10.40
CA ILE A 24 -9.85 -14.94 -8.99
C ILE A 24 -11.26 -14.90 -8.37
N PHE A 25 -12.22 -14.30 -9.05
CA PHE A 25 -13.60 -14.23 -8.59
C PHE A 25 -14.19 -15.62 -8.30
N ASN A 26 -13.99 -16.59 -9.21
CA ASN A 26 -14.48 -17.95 -9.02
C ASN A 26 -13.72 -18.72 -7.92
N ASP A 27 -12.42 -18.48 -7.75
CA ASP A 27 -11.61 -19.09 -6.67
C ASP A 27 -12.07 -18.61 -5.28
N LEU A 28 -12.50 -17.34 -5.18
CA LEU A 28 -12.90 -16.71 -3.93
C LEU A 28 -14.39 -16.83 -3.60
N LYS A 29 -15.22 -17.26 -4.53
CA LYS A 29 -16.70 -17.29 -4.41
C LYS A 29 -17.23 -17.99 -3.15
N ASN A 30 -16.50 -19.00 -2.63
CA ASN A 30 -16.88 -19.79 -1.47
C ASN A 30 -15.89 -19.63 -0.30
N LYS A 31 -15.09 -18.57 -0.30
CA LYS A 31 -14.15 -18.24 0.78
C LYS A 31 -14.79 -17.24 1.74
N ASP A 32 -14.20 -17.12 2.91
CA ASP A 32 -14.60 -16.15 3.93
C ASP A 32 -14.05 -14.77 3.61
N VAL A 33 -14.43 -14.26 2.42
CA VAL A 33 -14.07 -12.93 1.92
C VAL A 33 -15.21 -12.38 1.06
N THR A 34 -15.40 -11.08 1.05
CA THR A 34 -16.35 -10.43 0.15
C THR A 34 -15.64 -10.10 -1.18
N CYS A 35 -15.84 -10.97 -2.18
CA CYS A 35 -15.27 -10.76 -3.52
C CYS A 35 -16.33 -10.21 -4.48
N TYR A 36 -15.98 -9.15 -5.23
CA TYR A 36 -16.85 -8.56 -6.25
C TYR A 36 -16.08 -8.23 -7.53
N LYS A 37 -16.82 -8.25 -8.62
CA LYS A 37 -16.27 -7.90 -9.94
C LYS A 37 -16.09 -6.41 -10.05
N ARG A 38 -14.90 -6.02 -10.52
CA ARG A 38 -14.59 -4.64 -10.86
C ARG A 38 -15.55 -4.11 -11.91
N ASN A 39 -16.05 -2.90 -11.70
CA ASN A 39 -16.91 -2.28 -12.66
C ASN A 39 -16.13 -1.96 -13.95
N GLN A 40 -16.73 -2.26 -15.11
CA GLN A 40 -16.11 -2.06 -16.43
C GLN A 40 -15.58 -0.63 -16.62
N LYS A 41 -16.29 0.38 -16.10
CA LYS A 41 -15.85 1.78 -16.19
C LYS A 41 -14.45 2.03 -15.59
N PHE A 42 -14.05 1.28 -14.53
CA PHE A 42 -12.73 1.43 -13.92
C PHE A 42 -11.66 0.73 -14.74
N ILE A 43 -12.00 -0.43 -15.34
CA ILE A 43 -11.12 -1.16 -16.25
C ILE A 43 -10.81 -0.30 -17.49
N ASP A 44 -11.85 0.31 -18.05
CA ASP A 44 -11.72 1.20 -19.21
C ASP A 44 -10.82 2.40 -18.88
N LEU A 45 -11.00 3.02 -17.70
CA LEU A 45 -10.14 4.13 -17.24
C LEU A 45 -8.68 3.72 -17.08
N GLU A 46 -8.40 2.54 -16.53
CA GLU A 46 -7.02 2.03 -16.41
C GLU A 46 -6.37 1.80 -17.78
N THR A 47 -7.15 1.41 -18.78
CA THR A 47 -6.67 1.09 -20.13
C THR A 47 -6.41 2.35 -20.96
N ASP A 48 -7.25 3.39 -20.83
CA ASP A 48 -7.17 4.61 -21.63
C ASP A 48 -5.92 5.47 -21.31
N GLY A 49 -5.30 5.32 -20.15
CA GLY A 49 -4.01 5.92 -19.79
C GLY A 49 -3.99 7.44 -19.64
N ASP A 50 -5.07 8.15 -19.90
CA ASP A 50 -5.20 9.62 -19.75
C ASP A 50 -6.03 9.95 -18.50
N PHE A 51 -5.42 9.73 -17.33
CA PHE A 51 -6.12 9.94 -16.06
C PHE A 51 -6.03 11.40 -15.59
N LYS A 52 -7.14 12.06 -15.50
CA LYS A 52 -7.29 13.29 -14.70
C LYS A 52 -7.42 12.97 -13.21
N VAL A 53 -7.92 11.78 -12.89
CA VAL A 53 -8.08 11.24 -11.53
C VAL A 53 -7.59 9.79 -11.53
N SER A 54 -6.87 9.38 -10.48
CA SER A 54 -6.36 8.00 -10.37
C SER A 54 -7.53 7.00 -10.33
N PRO A 55 -7.58 5.99 -11.22
CA PRO A 55 -8.60 4.95 -11.20
C PRO A 55 -8.67 4.23 -9.85
N VAL A 56 -7.54 4.02 -9.19
CA VAL A 56 -7.46 3.40 -7.85
C VAL A 56 -8.25 4.20 -6.82
N LEU A 57 -8.14 5.54 -6.83
CA LEU A 57 -8.89 6.37 -5.89
C LEU A 57 -10.39 6.32 -6.16
N LEU A 58 -10.81 6.25 -7.42
CA LEU A 58 -12.22 6.07 -7.77
C LEU A 58 -12.77 4.69 -7.36
N MET A 59 -11.96 3.65 -7.46
CA MET A 59 -12.32 2.31 -6.97
C MET A 59 -12.48 2.29 -5.45
N ILE A 60 -11.54 2.92 -4.73
CA ILE A 60 -11.62 3.06 -3.27
C ILE A 60 -12.87 3.87 -2.89
N GLU A 61 -13.14 4.98 -3.55
CA GLU A 61 -14.35 5.77 -3.31
C GLU A 61 -15.62 4.93 -3.46
N ASN A 62 -15.74 4.20 -4.56
CA ASN A 62 -16.87 3.31 -4.81
C ASN A 62 -17.03 2.22 -3.75
N PHE A 63 -15.91 1.66 -3.27
CA PHE A 63 -15.90 0.71 -2.16
C PHE A 63 -16.42 1.34 -0.87
N LEU A 64 -15.87 2.50 -0.49
CA LEU A 64 -16.25 3.23 0.72
C LEU A 64 -17.73 3.59 0.73
N ASP A 65 -18.27 4.04 -0.40
CA ASP A 65 -19.68 4.44 -0.50
C ASP A 65 -20.63 3.24 -0.40
N LYS A 66 -20.19 2.07 -0.84
CA LYS A 66 -21.02 0.87 -0.87
C LYS A 66 -20.98 0.04 0.40
N TYR A 67 -19.81 -0.08 1.02
CA TYR A 67 -19.57 -1.06 2.07
C TYR A 67 -19.23 -0.46 3.42
N VAL A 68 -18.77 0.79 3.50
CA VAL A 68 -18.35 1.43 4.74
C VAL A 68 -19.42 2.41 5.21
N THR A 69 -20.04 2.15 6.35
CA THR A 69 -21.09 3.01 6.92
C THR A 69 -20.57 3.99 7.96
N ASP A 70 -19.56 3.59 8.73
CA ASP A 70 -18.93 4.45 9.72
C ASP A 70 -17.81 5.27 9.06
N GLU A 71 -17.89 6.60 9.18
CA GLU A 71 -16.87 7.49 8.64
C GLU A 71 -15.50 7.36 9.32
N ASN A 72 -15.47 6.86 10.56
CA ASN A 72 -14.25 6.65 11.34
C ASN A 72 -13.72 5.21 11.25
N GLU A 73 -14.37 4.33 10.49
CA GLU A 73 -13.87 2.98 10.27
C GLU A 73 -12.49 3.02 9.62
N VAL A 74 -11.56 2.25 10.21
CA VAL A 74 -10.19 2.15 9.72
C VAL A 74 -10.12 1.20 8.54
N ILE A 75 -9.69 1.71 7.42
CA ILE A 75 -9.53 0.97 6.17
C ILE A 75 -8.05 0.73 5.93
N VAL A 76 -7.69 -0.51 5.64
CA VAL A 76 -6.35 -0.90 5.21
C VAL A 76 -6.42 -1.37 3.77
N THR A 77 -5.59 -0.79 2.91
CA THR A 77 -5.45 -1.21 1.51
C THR A 77 -4.06 -1.76 1.25
N PRO A 78 -3.82 -3.06 1.56
CA PRO A 78 -2.57 -3.72 1.23
C PRO A 78 -2.50 -4.01 -0.27
N HIS A 79 -1.28 -4.01 -0.82
CA HIS A 79 -1.06 -4.35 -2.22
C HIS A 79 -0.66 -5.82 -2.38
N VAL A 80 -1.27 -6.49 -3.35
CA VAL A 80 -0.99 -7.90 -3.67
C VAL A 80 0.46 -8.10 -4.13
N THR A 81 1.07 -7.07 -4.69
CA THR A 81 2.48 -7.04 -5.12
C THR A 81 3.48 -7.01 -3.97
N SER A 82 3.01 -6.87 -2.72
CA SER A 82 3.84 -6.91 -1.49
C SER A 82 3.52 -8.18 -0.68
N PRO A 83 3.94 -9.38 -1.15
CA PRO A 83 3.46 -10.67 -0.64
C PRO A 83 3.92 -11.02 0.78
N PHE A 84 4.93 -10.32 1.31
CA PHE A 84 5.52 -10.61 2.63
C PHE A 84 5.03 -9.69 3.74
N ILE A 85 4.15 -8.73 3.41
CA ILE A 85 3.62 -7.80 4.42
C ILE A 85 2.78 -8.56 5.45
N LYS A 86 2.97 -8.25 6.74
CA LYS A 86 2.32 -8.93 7.84
C LYS A 86 1.14 -8.14 8.39
N LEU A 87 0.12 -8.88 8.83
CA LEU A 87 -1.02 -8.29 9.52
C LEU A 87 -0.59 -7.55 10.81
N SER A 88 0.39 -8.09 11.55
CA SER A 88 0.95 -7.43 12.73
C SER A 88 1.52 -6.07 12.41
N THR A 89 2.30 -5.96 11.32
CA THR A 89 2.90 -4.69 10.85
C THR A 89 1.83 -3.67 10.49
N MET A 90 0.79 -4.09 9.79
CA MET A 90 -0.33 -3.20 9.45
C MET A 90 -1.12 -2.75 10.70
N ARG A 91 -1.31 -3.64 11.69
CA ARG A 91 -1.94 -3.28 12.98
C ARG A 91 -1.11 -2.30 13.79
N ASP A 92 0.20 -2.51 13.84
CA ASP A 92 1.13 -1.60 14.53
C ASP A 92 1.12 -0.22 13.85
N ALA A 93 1.08 -0.18 12.52
CA ALA A 93 0.94 1.07 11.77
C ALA A 93 -0.41 1.77 12.01
N ALA A 94 -1.51 1.00 12.14
CA ALA A 94 -2.83 1.54 12.40
C ALA A 94 -2.94 2.25 13.77
N ALA A 95 -2.14 1.85 14.77
CA ALA A 95 -2.11 2.50 16.07
C ALA A 95 -1.64 3.97 16.00
N TYR A 96 -0.92 4.36 14.96
CA TYR A 96 -0.51 5.76 14.76
C TYR A 96 -1.66 6.68 14.34
N LEU A 97 -2.82 6.15 13.95
CA LEU A 97 -4.00 6.97 13.66
C LEU A 97 -4.57 7.70 14.88
N ASP A 98 -4.12 7.38 16.09
CA ASP A 98 -4.44 8.16 17.31
C ASP A 98 -3.81 9.57 17.26
N VAL A 99 -2.77 9.79 16.46
CA VAL A 99 -2.01 11.05 16.36
C VAL A 99 -1.97 11.59 14.92
N PHE A 100 -1.96 10.70 13.94
CA PHE A 100 -1.88 11.02 12.51
C PHE A 100 -3.22 10.74 11.83
N ASP A 101 -3.47 11.39 10.70
CA ASP A 101 -4.74 11.21 9.98
C ASP A 101 -4.74 9.99 9.03
N SER A 102 -3.56 9.51 8.67
CA SER A 102 -3.37 8.35 7.80
C SER A 102 -1.99 7.73 8.04
N ALA A 103 -1.77 6.51 7.57
CA ALA A 103 -0.45 5.89 7.56
C ALA A 103 -0.18 5.19 6.22
N GLN A 104 1.08 5.14 5.82
CA GLN A 104 1.49 4.35 4.66
C GLN A 104 2.85 3.71 4.89
N ALA A 105 3.08 2.55 4.26
CA ALA A 105 4.35 1.88 4.28
C ALA A 105 5.44 2.72 3.59
N CYS A 106 6.63 2.70 4.16
CA CYS A 106 7.80 3.33 3.55
C CYS A 106 9.07 2.53 3.81
N THR A 107 10.12 2.86 3.07
CA THR A 107 11.49 2.46 3.37
C THR A 107 12.33 3.68 3.71
N GLU A 108 13.28 3.51 4.61
CA GLU A 108 14.22 4.56 5.03
C GLU A 108 15.59 4.29 4.42
N HIS A 109 16.15 5.31 3.76
CA HIS A 109 17.43 5.23 3.08
C HIS A 109 18.41 6.24 3.64
N LYS A 110 19.55 5.77 4.17
CA LYS A 110 20.64 6.59 4.73
C LYS A 110 21.82 6.72 3.77
N GLU A 111 21.53 6.94 2.48
CA GLU A 111 22.52 7.23 1.46
C GLU A 111 22.59 8.73 1.17
N PHE A 112 23.76 9.19 0.64
CA PHE A 112 23.90 10.56 0.13
C PHE A 112 22.95 10.76 -1.05
N THR A 113 21.82 11.39 -0.79
CA THR A 113 20.74 11.52 -1.78
C THR A 113 20.79 12.88 -2.46
N TYR A 114 20.63 12.87 -3.80
CA TYR A 114 20.54 14.05 -4.63
C TYR A 114 19.21 14.11 -5.36
N PHE A 115 18.61 15.29 -5.42
CA PHE A 115 17.44 15.55 -6.27
C PHE A 115 17.77 16.68 -7.24
N LYS A 116 17.68 16.42 -8.54
CA LYS A 116 18.06 17.36 -9.61
C LYS A 116 19.46 17.96 -9.42
N GLY A 117 20.41 17.15 -8.96
CA GLY A 117 21.80 17.55 -8.72
C GLY A 117 22.04 18.33 -7.42
N GLN A 118 21.02 18.54 -6.60
CA GLN A 118 21.16 19.19 -5.28
C GLN A 118 21.10 18.13 -4.16
N PRO A 119 21.94 18.27 -3.11
CA PRO A 119 21.89 17.37 -1.96
C PRO A 119 20.56 17.53 -1.22
N VAL A 120 20.01 16.39 -0.71
CA VAL A 120 18.73 16.35 0.00
C VAL A 120 18.94 16.23 1.50
N ASN A 121 19.71 15.22 1.95
CA ASN A 121 19.83 14.83 3.35
C ASN A 121 21.24 15.01 3.93
N PHE A 122 22.09 15.80 3.29
CA PHE A 122 23.45 16.06 3.77
C PHE A 122 23.95 17.44 3.34
N ASN A 123 25.00 17.93 4.04
CA ASN A 123 25.73 19.13 3.65
C ASN A 123 26.99 18.71 2.84
N PRO A 124 27.15 19.11 1.57
CA PRO A 124 28.30 18.72 0.75
C PRO A 124 29.64 19.31 1.26
N ASP A 125 29.60 20.38 2.07
CA ASP A 125 30.79 20.99 2.64
C ASP A 125 31.32 20.26 3.88
N VAL A 126 30.61 19.25 4.37
CA VAL A 126 30.94 18.48 5.56
C VAL A 126 31.02 17.00 5.23
N VAL A 127 32.15 16.37 5.59
CA VAL A 127 32.29 14.91 5.46
C VAL A 127 31.52 14.22 6.58
N GLN A 128 30.36 13.65 6.25
CA GLN A 128 29.51 12.89 7.16
C GLN A 128 29.65 11.38 6.89
N LYS A 129 29.40 10.56 7.90
CA LYS A 129 29.23 9.11 7.71
C LYS A 129 27.78 8.84 7.31
N THR A 130 27.56 7.84 6.46
CA THR A 130 26.20 7.46 6.04
C THR A 130 25.29 7.07 7.21
N GLN A 131 25.86 6.49 8.28
CA GLN A 131 25.11 6.13 9.48
C GLN A 131 24.54 7.35 10.23
N ASP A 132 25.18 8.51 10.10
CA ASP A 132 24.80 9.75 10.79
C ASP A 132 23.84 10.62 9.94
N LEU A 133 23.51 10.19 8.72
CA LEU A 133 22.58 10.92 7.86
C LEU A 133 21.14 10.78 8.35
N GLU A 134 20.36 11.83 8.21
CA GLU A 134 18.90 11.72 8.29
C GLU A 134 18.39 10.85 7.13
N PRO A 135 17.52 9.87 7.40
CA PRO A 135 17.02 9.01 6.35
C PRO A 135 16.14 9.78 5.38
N VAL A 136 16.24 9.44 4.10
CA VAL A 136 15.23 9.80 3.12
C VAL A 136 14.15 8.76 3.13
N VAL A 137 12.91 9.20 3.36
CA VAL A 137 11.73 8.33 3.39
C VAL A 137 11.20 8.16 1.97
N MET A 138 11.09 6.91 1.53
CA MET A 138 10.51 6.55 0.23
C MET A 138 9.23 5.74 0.46
N GLY A 139 8.10 6.21 -0.09
CA GLY A 139 6.84 5.45 -0.05
C GLY A 139 7.03 4.11 -0.76
N ASN A 140 6.72 3.02 -0.05
CA ASN A 140 6.91 1.67 -0.58
C ASN A 140 5.64 1.15 -1.29
N GLY A 141 4.47 1.64 -0.95
CA GLY A 141 3.23 1.16 -1.57
C GLY A 141 2.63 -0.11 -0.95
N ALA A 142 3.34 -0.83 -0.07
CA ALA A 142 2.87 -2.11 0.47
C ALA A 142 1.49 -2.02 1.14
N PHE A 143 1.21 -0.94 1.85
CA PHE A 143 -0.12 -0.66 2.38
C PHE A 143 -0.37 0.84 2.59
N PHE A 144 -1.67 1.20 2.65
CA PHE A 144 -2.15 2.50 3.11
C PHE A 144 -3.25 2.27 4.14
N ILE A 145 -3.28 3.11 5.18
CA ILE A 145 -4.23 3.05 6.28
C ILE A 145 -4.86 4.43 6.46
N PHE A 146 -6.17 4.49 6.44
CA PHE A 146 -6.93 5.74 6.52
C PHE A 146 -8.35 5.46 6.98
N THR A 147 -9.14 6.52 7.27
CA THR A 147 -10.57 6.40 7.51
C THR A 147 -11.38 6.90 6.30
N LYS A 148 -12.65 6.48 6.20
CA LYS A 148 -13.55 7.01 5.17
C LYS A 148 -13.61 8.54 5.21
N LYS A 149 -13.66 9.12 6.42
CA LYS A 149 -13.64 10.58 6.65
C LYS A 149 -12.42 11.23 6.00
N VAL A 150 -11.21 10.73 6.32
CA VAL A 150 -9.94 11.26 5.77
C VAL A 150 -9.93 11.17 4.26
N PHE A 151 -10.37 10.04 3.70
CA PHE A 151 -10.46 9.87 2.25
C PHE A 151 -11.38 10.91 1.61
N LYS A 152 -12.59 11.10 2.14
CA LYS A 152 -13.57 12.07 1.59
C LYS A 152 -13.10 13.53 1.71
N GLU A 153 -12.42 13.89 2.80
CA GLU A 153 -11.87 15.24 3.00
C GLU A 153 -10.71 15.57 2.06
N ASN A 154 -9.92 14.57 1.64
CA ASN A 154 -8.69 14.76 0.86
C ASN A 154 -8.81 14.25 -0.58
N ASN A 155 -9.86 13.52 -0.94
CA ASN A 155 -9.97 12.74 -2.18
C ASN A 155 -8.72 11.85 -2.39
N ASN A 156 -8.18 11.31 -1.30
CA ASN A 156 -6.96 10.52 -1.30
C ASN A 156 -6.93 9.62 -0.05
N ARG A 157 -6.24 8.48 -0.18
CA ARG A 157 -5.92 7.57 0.92
C ARG A 157 -4.77 8.07 1.81
N VAL A 158 -4.10 9.13 1.41
CA VAL A 158 -3.08 9.85 2.19
C VAL A 158 -3.66 11.19 2.60
N GLY A 159 -3.73 11.44 3.90
CA GLY A 159 -4.25 12.67 4.47
C GLY A 159 -3.25 13.84 4.46
N LYS A 160 -3.50 14.84 5.28
CA LYS A 160 -2.64 16.04 5.39
C LYS A 160 -1.50 15.88 6.38
N ASN A 161 -1.65 14.94 7.32
CA ASN A 161 -0.66 14.63 8.35
C ASN A 161 -0.43 13.11 8.42
N PRO A 162 0.14 12.49 7.35
CA PRO A 162 0.35 11.05 7.28
C PRO A 162 1.53 10.61 8.14
N TYR A 163 1.42 9.42 8.74
CA TYR A 163 2.55 8.71 9.29
C TYR A 163 3.19 7.82 8.23
N PHE A 164 4.51 7.93 8.05
CA PHE A 164 5.28 7.05 7.19
C PHE A 164 5.85 5.91 8.02
N TYR A 165 5.20 4.74 7.95
CA TYR A 165 5.58 3.56 8.74
C TYR A 165 6.73 2.82 8.07
N PRO A 166 7.93 2.78 8.68
CA PRO A 166 9.08 2.12 8.06
C PRO A 166 8.94 0.60 8.10
N ILE A 167 9.06 -0.02 6.93
CA ILE A 167 9.13 -1.47 6.77
C ILE A 167 10.49 -1.87 6.23
N THR A 168 10.93 -3.07 6.56
CA THR A 168 12.23 -3.60 6.18
C THR A 168 12.09 -4.92 5.43
N PHE A 169 13.17 -5.40 4.83
CA PHE A 169 13.24 -6.73 4.23
C PHE A 169 12.82 -7.82 5.24
N PRO A 170 11.99 -8.81 4.85
CA PRO A 170 11.44 -9.03 3.50
C PRO A 170 10.12 -8.29 3.20
N GLU A 171 9.46 -7.64 4.17
CA GLU A 171 8.17 -6.99 4.00
C GLU A 171 8.21 -5.82 2.99
N SER A 172 9.41 -5.24 2.78
CA SER A 172 9.61 -4.15 1.81
C SER A 172 9.74 -4.62 0.35
N ILE A 173 9.68 -5.93 0.08
CA ILE A 173 9.68 -6.43 -1.29
C ILE A 173 8.37 -6.07 -1.97
N GLU A 174 8.45 -5.37 -3.09
CA GLU A 174 7.36 -5.08 -4.01
C GLU A 174 7.69 -5.68 -5.37
N ILE A 175 6.74 -6.40 -5.97
CA ILE A 175 6.94 -7.12 -7.23
C ILE A 175 6.38 -6.29 -8.37
N ASP A 176 7.26 -5.56 -9.07
CA ASP A 176 6.95 -4.75 -10.23
C ASP A 176 7.48 -5.34 -11.54
N ASN A 177 8.47 -6.23 -11.46
CA ASN A 177 9.13 -6.84 -12.61
C ASN A 177 9.65 -8.26 -12.32
N ASP A 178 10.18 -8.92 -13.35
CA ASP A 178 10.65 -10.31 -13.27
C ASP A 178 11.78 -10.51 -12.23
N LYS A 179 12.64 -9.52 -12.01
CA LYS A 179 13.73 -9.62 -11.01
C LYS A 179 13.20 -9.57 -9.58
N ASP A 180 12.17 -8.76 -9.36
CA ASP A 180 11.51 -8.71 -8.06
C ASP A 180 10.79 -10.03 -7.79
N TRP A 181 10.21 -10.62 -8.84
CA TRP A 181 9.62 -11.96 -8.77
C TRP A 181 10.65 -13.02 -8.38
N GLU A 182 11.80 -13.06 -9.07
CA GLU A 182 12.89 -13.99 -8.75
C GLU A 182 13.38 -13.82 -7.31
N LEU A 183 13.48 -12.57 -6.83
CA LEU A 183 13.85 -12.29 -5.44
C LEU A 183 12.79 -12.83 -4.47
N ALA A 184 11.53 -12.55 -4.76
CA ALA A 184 10.41 -13.00 -3.92
C ALA A 184 10.34 -14.53 -3.85
N GLU A 185 10.53 -15.24 -4.98
CA GLU A 185 10.57 -16.72 -4.99
C GLU A 185 11.68 -17.26 -4.09
N ARG A 186 12.89 -16.70 -4.15
CA ARG A 186 14.01 -17.13 -3.29
C ARG A 186 13.73 -16.94 -1.81
N VAL A 187 13.14 -15.79 -1.45
CA VAL A 187 12.77 -15.48 -0.06
C VAL A 187 11.65 -16.40 0.44
N TYR A 188 10.77 -16.81 -0.45
CA TYR A 188 9.67 -17.73 -0.10
C TYR A 188 10.13 -19.16 0.12
N GLU A 189 11.22 -19.60 -0.54
CA GLU A 189 11.78 -20.94 -0.43
C GLU A 189 12.66 -21.14 0.83
N GLU A 190 13.12 -20.06 1.49
CA GLU A 190 13.89 -20.10 2.75
C GLU A 190 13.00 -20.28 3.98
#